data_5bac1696e881c502c41b561301c74779
#
_entry.id   5bac1696e881c502c41b561301c74779
#
_cell.length_a   1.000
_cell.length_b   1.000
_cell.length_c   1.000
_cell.angle_alpha   90.00
_cell.angle_beta   90.00
_cell.angle_gamma   90.00
#
_symmetry.space_group_name_H-M   'P 1'
#
loop_
_entity.id
_entity.type
_entity.pdbx_description
1 polymer ?
#
loop_
_entity_poly.entity_id
_entity_poly.type
_entity_poly.pdbx_seq_one_letter_code
_entity_poly.pdbx_strand_id
1 'polypeptide(L)'
;MEDADQSDSRNSALRENLGKKGRNSYYYAHAKINNGPIWDGQEEPRLLNSESIGGEEAESKFVAAVPITNYAWSDDVGGKVRLYVDLENIGDHPKDQIDFVWDANSFSLTILDFNGENRKLAFKRLFASIENAKIKQKANKILVILTKLEENDWPCLNSGTDQQGK
;
A
#
# COMPACT_ATOMS: atom_id res chain seq x y z
N MET A 1 -30.51 -58.73 35.90
CA MET A 1 -29.40 -57.80 35.67
C MET A 1 -29.79 -57.06 34.45
N GLU A 2 -30.44 -55.90 34.68
CA GLU A 2 -31.04 -55.04 33.67
C GLU A 2 -30.09 -53.86 33.53
N ASP A 3 -29.42 -53.77 32.42
CA ASP A 3 -28.71 -52.57 32.07
C ASP A 3 -29.67 -51.65 31.32
N ALA A 4 -30.13 -50.63 32.06
CA ALA A 4 -30.96 -49.56 31.53
C ALA A 4 -30.11 -48.70 30.61
N ASP A 5 -30.32 -48.82 29.31
CA ASP A 5 -29.89 -47.89 28.30
C ASP A 5 -30.64 -46.55 28.47
N GLN A 6 -30.05 -45.65 29.26
CA GLN A 6 -30.45 -44.24 29.28
C GLN A 6 -29.97 -43.54 28.02
N SER A 7 -30.73 -43.65 26.96
CA SER A 7 -30.59 -42.77 25.79
C SER A 7 -30.90 -41.35 26.26
N ASP A 8 -29.82 -40.67 26.62
CA ASP A 8 -29.79 -39.24 26.89
C ASP A 8 -30.34 -38.47 25.66
N SER A 9 -31.60 -38.16 25.72
CA SER A 9 -32.28 -37.36 24.69
C SER A 9 -31.82 -35.90 24.82
N ARG A 10 -30.54 -35.68 24.54
CA ARG A 10 -30.04 -34.35 24.32
C ARG A 10 -30.76 -33.79 23.12
N ASN A 11 -31.70 -32.92 23.38
CA ASN A 11 -32.29 -32.09 22.36
C ASN A 11 -31.13 -31.37 21.66
N SER A 12 -30.68 -31.94 20.58
CA SER A 12 -29.60 -31.33 19.77
C SER A 12 -30.05 -29.93 19.37
N ALA A 13 -29.25 -28.92 19.69
CA ALA A 13 -29.47 -27.53 19.25
C ALA A 13 -29.84 -27.43 17.77
N LEU A 14 -29.39 -28.40 16.98
CA LEU A 14 -29.75 -28.56 15.58
C LEU A 14 -31.25 -28.89 15.41
N ARG A 15 -31.83 -29.81 16.20
CA ARG A 15 -33.24 -30.17 16.13
C ARG A 15 -34.14 -29.02 16.52
N GLU A 16 -33.76 -28.28 17.56
CA GLU A 16 -34.51 -27.11 18.01
C GLU A 16 -34.47 -26.00 16.96
N ASN A 17 -33.33 -25.76 16.34
CA ASN A 17 -33.19 -24.80 15.24
C ASN A 17 -33.92 -25.22 13.98
N LEU A 18 -33.94 -26.51 13.65
CA LEU A 18 -34.72 -27.04 12.51
C LEU A 18 -36.24 -26.78 12.73
N GLY A 19 -36.75 -26.96 13.95
CA GLY A 19 -38.14 -26.69 14.27
C GLY A 19 -38.51 -25.20 14.18
N LYS A 20 -37.59 -24.30 14.58
CA LYS A 20 -37.82 -22.84 14.60
C LYS A 20 -37.55 -22.13 13.27
N LYS A 21 -36.57 -22.58 12.49
CA LYS A 21 -36.03 -21.86 11.33
C LYS A 21 -36.05 -22.63 10.01
N GLY A 22 -36.58 -23.86 9.99
CA GLY A 22 -36.73 -24.67 8.80
C GLY A 22 -35.40 -24.99 8.11
N ARG A 23 -35.38 -24.98 6.76
CA ARG A 23 -34.20 -25.35 5.94
C ARG A 23 -32.97 -24.50 6.16
N ASN A 24 -33.08 -23.30 6.69
CA ASN A 24 -31.98 -22.37 6.93
C ASN A 24 -31.35 -22.51 8.34
N SER A 25 -31.75 -23.52 9.09
CA SER A 25 -31.29 -23.74 10.48
C SER A 25 -29.79 -24.04 10.60
N TYR A 26 -29.19 -24.55 9.55
CA TYR A 26 -27.77 -24.92 9.55
C TYR A 26 -26.84 -23.73 9.82
N TYR A 27 -27.17 -22.52 9.32
CA TYR A 27 -26.36 -21.31 9.56
C TYR A 27 -26.43 -20.77 10.99
N TYR A 28 -27.35 -21.25 11.80
CA TYR A 28 -27.59 -20.75 13.15
C TYR A 28 -27.36 -21.81 14.23
N ALA A 29 -26.79 -22.96 13.84
CA ALA A 29 -26.59 -24.09 14.74
C ALA A 29 -25.45 -23.94 15.75
N HIS A 30 -24.60 -22.92 15.58
CA HIS A 30 -23.51 -22.68 16.51
C HIS A 30 -24.01 -21.88 17.71
N ALA A 31 -23.97 -22.49 18.88
CA ALA A 31 -24.15 -21.77 20.13
C ALA A 31 -23.06 -20.72 20.25
N LYS A 32 -23.43 -19.43 20.30
CA LYS A 32 -22.47 -18.37 20.61
C LYS A 32 -22.02 -18.57 22.06
N ILE A 33 -20.83 -19.13 22.23
CA ILE A 33 -20.14 -19.12 23.51
C ILE A 33 -19.53 -17.74 23.63
N ASN A 34 -20.22 -16.81 24.26
CA ASN A 34 -19.67 -15.50 24.59
C ASN A 34 -18.73 -15.65 25.79
N ASN A 35 -17.49 -15.98 25.58
CA ASN A 35 -16.45 -15.98 26.61
C ASN A 35 -15.76 -14.60 26.76
N GLY A 36 -16.30 -13.57 26.13
CA GLY A 36 -15.82 -12.20 26.24
C GLY A 36 -16.59 -11.37 27.25
N PRO A 37 -16.04 -10.24 27.69
CA PRO A 37 -16.76 -9.29 28.53
C PRO A 37 -18.07 -8.86 27.84
N ILE A 38 -19.12 -8.66 28.64
CA ILE A 38 -20.40 -8.20 28.12
C ILE A 38 -20.21 -6.84 27.49
N TRP A 39 -20.52 -6.74 26.18
CA TRP A 39 -20.47 -5.47 25.47
C TRP A 39 -21.56 -4.54 26.01
N ASP A 40 -21.17 -3.37 26.46
CA ASP A 40 -22.05 -2.34 27.04
C ASP A 40 -22.77 -1.48 26.00
N GLY A 41 -22.57 -1.75 24.72
CA GLY A 41 -23.17 -1.00 23.61
C GLY A 41 -22.45 0.31 23.25
N GLN A 42 -21.36 0.64 23.89
CA GLN A 42 -20.53 1.76 23.54
C GLN A 42 -19.30 1.28 22.74
N GLU A 43 -19.13 1.76 21.54
CA GLU A 43 -17.93 1.59 20.78
C GLU A 43 -16.84 2.52 21.35
N GLU A 44 -16.03 2.01 22.25
CA GLU A 44 -14.80 2.70 22.57
C GLU A 44 -13.85 2.58 21.37
N PRO A 45 -13.47 3.70 20.73
CA PRO A 45 -12.47 3.67 19.68
C PRO A 45 -11.15 3.18 20.28
N ARG A 46 -10.85 1.91 20.07
CA ARG A 46 -9.60 1.32 20.50
C ARG A 46 -8.52 1.85 19.56
N LEU A 47 -7.63 2.69 20.11
CA LEU A 47 -6.38 2.99 19.41
C LEU A 47 -5.69 1.64 19.16
N LEU A 48 -5.56 1.28 17.90
CA LEU A 48 -4.68 0.20 17.50
C LEU A 48 -3.27 0.72 17.81
N ASN A 49 -2.73 0.30 18.96
CA ASN A 49 -1.32 0.48 19.24
C ASN A 49 -0.57 -0.16 18.09
N SER A 50 0.12 0.67 17.33
CA SER A 50 1.11 0.24 16.36
C SER A 50 2.39 -0.18 17.12
N GLU A 51 2.27 -1.12 18.05
CA GLU A 51 3.43 -1.74 18.65
C GLU A 51 3.83 -2.96 17.85
N SER A 52 5.05 -2.84 17.34
CA SER A 52 5.93 -3.89 16.85
C SER A 52 5.57 -4.58 15.53
N ILE A 53 5.89 -3.93 14.45
CA ILE A 53 6.70 -4.60 13.43
C ILE A 53 8.06 -3.93 13.50
N GLY A 54 9.03 -4.64 14.09
CA GLY A 54 10.41 -4.21 14.17
C GLY A 54 11.01 -4.12 12.77
N GLY A 55 11.19 -2.92 12.34
CA GLY A 55 11.94 -2.47 11.20
C GLY A 55 12.24 -1.02 11.48
N GLU A 56 13.51 -0.69 11.65
CA GLU A 56 14.00 0.69 11.69
C GLU A 56 13.68 1.35 10.35
N GLU A 57 12.41 1.68 10.14
CA GLU A 57 12.01 2.60 9.09
C GLU A 57 11.96 3.98 9.74
N ALA A 58 12.93 4.79 9.32
CA ALA A 58 12.93 6.22 9.55
C ALA A 58 11.50 6.74 9.49
N GLU A 59 11.07 7.46 10.54
CA GLU A 59 9.79 8.14 10.65
C GLU A 59 9.50 8.91 9.37
N SER A 60 8.91 8.28 8.39
CA SER A 60 8.34 8.99 7.27
C SER A 60 7.11 9.70 7.84
N LYS A 61 7.28 10.98 8.19
CA LYS A 61 6.16 11.88 8.43
C LYS A 61 5.18 11.64 7.30
N PHE A 62 4.03 11.08 7.60
CA PHE A 62 2.92 10.95 6.66
C PHE A 62 2.44 12.35 6.31
N VAL A 63 3.15 12.99 5.41
CA VAL A 63 2.75 14.25 4.85
C VAL A 63 1.79 13.91 3.72
N ALA A 64 0.53 14.30 3.84
CA ALA A 64 -0.42 14.15 2.77
C ALA A 64 0.18 14.80 1.51
N ALA A 65 0.34 14.03 0.45
CA ALA A 65 0.96 14.50 -0.77
C ALA A 65 0.08 14.14 -1.97
N VAL A 66 -0.10 15.11 -2.86
CA VAL A 66 -0.81 14.93 -4.12
C VAL A 66 0.09 14.12 -5.07
N PRO A 67 -0.39 13.03 -5.68
CA PRO A 67 0.40 12.25 -6.61
C PRO A 67 0.68 13.05 -7.88
N ILE A 68 1.93 12.98 -8.35
CA ILE A 68 2.32 13.55 -9.64
C ILE A 68 1.97 12.53 -10.72
N THR A 69 1.11 12.92 -11.65
CA THR A 69 0.66 12.09 -12.78
C THR A 69 1.23 12.54 -14.11
N ASN A 70 1.70 13.79 -14.18
CA ASN A 70 2.26 14.38 -15.40
C ASN A 70 3.77 14.17 -15.47
N TYR A 71 4.16 13.06 -16.08
CA TYR A 71 5.57 12.75 -16.35
C TYR A 71 5.72 12.00 -17.68
N ALA A 72 6.86 12.18 -18.31
CA ALA A 72 7.29 11.42 -19.46
C ALA A 72 8.60 10.70 -19.16
N TRP A 73 8.86 9.58 -19.81
CA TRP A 73 10.12 8.88 -19.65
C TRP A 73 10.69 8.41 -20.98
N SER A 74 11.99 8.23 -21.04
CA SER A 74 12.70 7.68 -22.19
C SER A 74 13.76 6.70 -21.73
N ASP A 75 13.91 5.63 -22.48
CA ASP A 75 15.05 4.73 -22.39
C ASP A 75 16.15 5.21 -23.33
N ASP A 76 17.30 5.56 -22.76
CA ASP A 76 18.40 6.10 -23.53
C ASP A 76 19.45 5.01 -23.81
N VAL A 77 20.08 5.13 -24.95
CA VAL A 77 21.26 4.34 -25.30
C VAL A 77 22.36 4.59 -24.24
N GLY A 78 22.93 3.51 -23.69
CA GLY A 78 23.97 3.59 -22.67
C GLY A 78 23.46 3.35 -21.24
N GLY A 79 22.46 2.52 -21.09
CA GLY A 79 22.03 2.00 -19.80
C GLY A 79 21.40 3.04 -18.86
N LYS A 80 20.77 4.07 -19.41
CA LYS A 80 20.13 5.13 -18.61
C LYS A 80 18.67 5.32 -18.98
N VAL A 81 17.84 5.43 -17.97
CA VAL A 81 16.43 5.83 -18.11
C VAL A 81 16.28 7.26 -17.60
N ARG A 82 15.67 8.10 -18.41
CA ARG A 82 15.38 9.50 -18.04
C ARG A 82 13.89 9.68 -17.82
N LEU A 83 13.55 10.28 -16.69
CA LEU A 83 12.19 10.69 -16.37
C LEU A 83 12.13 12.22 -16.36
N TYR A 84 11.13 12.75 -17.04
CA TYR A 84 10.84 14.17 -17.09
C TYR A 84 9.54 14.42 -16.32
N VAL A 85 9.63 15.11 -15.22
CA VAL A 85 8.47 15.50 -14.39
C VAL A 85 8.23 16.98 -14.66
N ASP A 86 7.16 17.31 -15.37
CA ASP A 86 6.84 18.69 -15.73
C ASP A 86 6.11 19.37 -14.56
N LEU A 87 6.74 20.42 -14.03
CA LEU A 87 6.27 21.23 -12.92
C LEU A 87 6.65 22.68 -13.20
N GLU A 88 5.66 23.52 -13.41
CA GLU A 88 5.87 24.93 -13.71
C GLU A 88 6.56 25.64 -12.54
N ASN A 89 7.61 26.41 -12.85
CA ASN A 89 8.40 27.20 -11.88
C ASN A 89 9.12 26.39 -10.80
N ILE A 90 9.33 25.11 -11.00
CA ILE A 90 10.08 24.28 -10.05
C ILE A 90 11.53 24.71 -9.90
N GLY A 91 12.07 25.46 -10.88
CA GLY A 91 13.44 25.96 -10.85
C GLY A 91 13.73 26.93 -9.71
N ASP A 92 12.72 27.68 -9.28
CA ASP A 92 12.82 28.65 -8.18
C ASP A 92 12.57 28.01 -6.81
N HIS A 93 12.15 26.72 -6.80
CA HIS A 93 11.84 25.99 -5.58
C HIS A 93 13.13 25.59 -4.84
N PRO A 94 13.17 25.71 -3.50
CA PRO A 94 14.34 25.33 -2.71
C PRO A 94 14.69 23.85 -2.87
N LYS A 95 15.97 23.56 -3.09
CA LYS A 95 16.43 22.17 -3.24
C LYS A 95 16.27 21.35 -1.97
N ASP A 96 16.32 21.99 -0.82
CA ASP A 96 16.17 21.35 0.49
C ASP A 96 14.74 20.83 0.75
N GLN A 97 13.78 21.29 -0.05
CA GLN A 97 12.39 20.84 -0.01
C GLN A 97 12.08 19.75 -1.05
N ILE A 98 13.09 19.35 -1.83
CA ILE A 98 13.00 18.23 -2.78
C ILE A 98 13.71 17.03 -2.20
N ASP A 99 12.96 16.07 -1.71
CA ASP A 99 13.47 14.82 -1.18
C ASP A 99 13.43 13.73 -2.24
N PHE A 100 14.56 13.07 -2.46
CA PHE A 100 14.69 11.99 -3.44
C PHE A 100 15.37 10.78 -2.81
N VAL A 101 14.58 9.74 -2.63
CA VAL A 101 15.02 8.46 -2.07
C VAL A 101 14.90 7.39 -3.15
N TRP A 102 15.89 6.54 -3.28
CA TRP A 102 15.88 5.44 -4.23
C TRP A 102 16.51 4.18 -3.64
N ASP A 103 16.11 3.05 -4.17
CA ASP A 103 16.62 1.72 -3.85
C ASP A 103 16.83 0.94 -5.16
N ALA A 104 17.37 -0.26 -5.09
CA ALA A 104 17.68 -1.08 -6.27
C ALA A 104 16.51 -1.21 -7.26
N ASN A 105 15.26 -1.28 -6.78
CA ASN A 105 14.08 -1.49 -7.62
C ASN A 105 12.97 -0.46 -7.40
N SER A 106 13.25 0.61 -6.69
CA SER A 106 12.23 1.60 -6.35
C SER A 106 12.82 3.01 -6.25
N PHE A 107 11.99 4.03 -6.43
CA PHE A 107 12.35 5.40 -6.05
C PHE A 107 11.12 6.21 -5.65
N SER A 108 11.36 7.23 -4.87
CA SER A 108 10.37 8.20 -4.43
C SER A 108 10.94 9.61 -4.53
N LEU A 109 10.25 10.48 -5.24
CA LEU A 109 10.49 11.90 -5.32
C LEU A 109 9.37 12.61 -4.57
N THR A 110 9.71 13.35 -3.53
CA THR A 110 8.77 14.15 -2.74
C THR A 110 9.17 15.61 -2.84
N ILE A 111 8.24 16.47 -3.13
CA ILE A 111 8.41 17.91 -3.21
C ILE A 111 7.50 18.52 -2.15
N LEU A 112 8.11 19.14 -1.16
CA LEU A 112 7.40 19.74 -0.04
C LEU A 112 7.02 21.19 -0.38
N ASP A 113 5.83 21.59 0.03
CA ASP A 113 5.33 22.97 -0.10
C ASP A 113 5.44 23.58 -1.52
N PHE A 114 5.21 22.76 -2.53
CA PHE A 114 5.16 23.25 -3.91
C PHE A 114 3.79 23.83 -4.22
N ASN A 115 3.72 25.15 -4.37
CA ASN A 115 2.45 25.90 -4.52
C ASN A 115 1.46 25.68 -3.37
N GLY A 116 1.97 25.49 -2.13
CA GLY A 116 1.13 25.24 -0.94
C GLY A 116 0.69 23.77 -0.79
N GLU A 117 1.16 22.88 -1.65
CA GLU A 117 0.85 21.46 -1.61
C GLU A 117 2.13 20.60 -1.63
N ASN A 118 2.08 19.47 -0.96
CA ASN A 118 3.14 18.47 -1.10
C ASN A 118 2.84 17.59 -2.30
N ARG A 119 3.83 17.33 -3.13
CA ARG A 119 3.70 16.50 -4.32
C ARG A 119 4.62 15.30 -4.25
N LYS A 120 4.14 14.14 -4.70
CA LYS A 120 4.90 12.89 -4.63
C LYS A 120 4.79 12.08 -5.92
N LEU A 121 5.95 11.60 -6.40
CA LEU A 121 6.04 10.60 -7.44
C LEU A 121 6.80 9.40 -6.89
N ALA A 122 6.16 8.24 -6.82
CA ALA A 122 6.78 7.05 -6.26
C ALA A 122 6.55 5.83 -7.15
N PHE A 123 7.61 5.09 -7.41
CA PHE A 123 7.58 3.79 -8.08
C PHE A 123 8.09 2.73 -7.12
N LYS A 124 7.21 1.85 -6.66
CA LYS A 124 7.54 0.78 -5.72
C LYS A 124 8.26 -0.38 -6.37
N ARG A 125 8.08 -0.56 -7.69
CA ARG A 125 8.67 -1.65 -8.44
C ARG A 125 8.99 -1.20 -9.86
N LEU A 126 10.25 -0.91 -10.12
CA LEU A 126 10.76 -0.62 -11.44
C LEU A 126 10.82 -1.90 -12.29
N PHE A 127 10.94 -1.74 -13.61
CA PHE A 127 11.03 -2.86 -14.54
C PHE A 127 12.26 -3.75 -14.26
N ALA A 128 13.40 -3.14 -14.01
CA ALA A 128 14.62 -3.85 -13.59
C ALA A 128 15.40 -3.03 -12.57
N SER A 129 16.46 -3.63 -12.03
CA SER A 129 17.28 -3.02 -11.00
C SER A 129 18.13 -1.85 -11.53
N ILE A 130 18.27 -0.85 -10.69
CA ILE A 130 19.11 0.33 -10.94
C ILE A 130 20.35 0.31 -10.03
N GLU A 131 21.47 0.76 -10.57
CA GLU A 131 22.72 0.92 -9.84
C GLU A 131 22.82 2.29 -9.17
N ASN A 132 22.28 3.33 -9.82
CA ASN A 132 22.36 4.71 -9.35
C ASN A 132 21.17 5.52 -9.83
N ALA A 133 20.79 6.51 -9.04
CA ALA A 133 19.78 7.47 -9.42
C ALA A 133 20.19 8.89 -9.05
N LYS A 134 19.90 9.86 -9.91
CA LYS A 134 20.22 11.28 -9.73
C LYS A 134 19.07 12.15 -10.19
N ILE A 135 18.90 13.29 -9.53
CA ILE A 135 17.93 14.30 -9.93
C ILE A 135 18.64 15.56 -10.43
N LYS A 136 18.02 16.23 -11.39
CA LYS A 136 18.43 17.57 -11.84
C LYS A 136 17.20 18.46 -11.92
N GLN A 137 17.21 19.53 -11.17
CA GLN A 137 16.18 20.57 -11.21
C GLN A 137 16.46 21.50 -12.39
N LYS A 138 15.46 21.77 -13.21
CA LYS A 138 15.44 22.74 -14.31
C LYS A 138 14.33 23.74 -14.07
N ALA A 139 14.25 24.80 -14.87
CA ALA A 139 13.28 25.88 -14.68
C ALA A 139 11.82 25.38 -14.50
N ASN A 140 11.36 24.48 -15.37
CA ASN A 140 9.96 24.02 -15.40
C ASN A 140 9.83 22.49 -15.30
N LYS A 141 10.90 21.79 -14.92
CA LYS A 141 10.86 20.33 -14.80
C LYS A 141 11.93 19.78 -13.87
N ILE A 142 11.65 18.63 -13.30
CA ILE A 142 12.66 17.80 -12.65
C ILE A 142 13.02 16.66 -13.58
N LEU A 143 14.32 16.46 -13.80
CA LEU A 143 14.85 15.35 -14.54
C LEU A 143 15.40 14.30 -13.56
N VAL A 144 14.78 13.13 -13.52
CA VAL A 144 15.30 11.97 -12.81
C VAL A 144 16.09 11.12 -13.81
N ILE A 145 17.31 10.78 -13.45
CA ILE A 145 18.21 9.95 -14.27
C ILE A 145 18.48 8.69 -13.47
N LEU A 146 18.00 7.56 -13.96
CA LEU A 146 18.25 6.23 -13.40
C LEU A 146 19.35 5.57 -14.23
N THR A 147 20.37 5.02 -13.59
CA THR A 147 21.38 4.20 -14.23
C THR A 147 21.01 2.75 -14.02
N LYS A 148 20.83 2.01 -15.08
CA LYS A 148 20.49 0.59 -15.05
C LYS A 148 21.67 -0.22 -14.52
N LEU A 149 21.37 -1.29 -13.78
CA LEU A 149 22.37 -2.27 -13.39
C LEU A 149 22.79 -3.14 -14.59
N GLU A 150 21.83 -3.47 -15.47
CA GLU A 150 22.05 -4.23 -16.70
C GLU A 150 21.55 -3.42 -17.89
N GLU A 151 22.29 -3.45 -19.00
CA GLU A 151 21.93 -2.73 -20.25
C GLU A 151 20.82 -3.46 -21.01
N ASN A 152 19.64 -3.57 -20.41
CA ASN A 152 18.46 -4.14 -21.03
C ASN A 152 17.50 -3.03 -21.47
N ASP A 153 16.79 -3.23 -22.56
CA ASP A 153 15.73 -2.32 -23.00
C ASP A 153 14.56 -2.38 -22.04
N TRP A 154 14.05 -1.22 -21.64
CA TRP A 154 12.89 -1.12 -20.77
C TRP A 154 11.63 -0.84 -21.59
N PRO A 155 10.74 -1.84 -21.80
CA PRO A 155 9.49 -1.61 -22.52
C PRO A 155 8.47 -0.80 -21.69
N CYS A 156 8.66 -0.78 -20.36
CA CYS A 156 7.84 -0.01 -19.41
C CYS A 156 8.71 0.41 -18.22
N LEU A 157 8.28 1.45 -17.53
CA LEU A 157 9.00 1.94 -16.36
C LEU A 157 8.70 1.10 -15.11
N ASN A 158 7.48 0.59 -15.00
CA ASN A 158 6.98 -0.15 -13.84
C ASN A 158 6.66 -1.60 -14.22
N SER A 159 7.17 -2.57 -13.47
CA SER A 159 6.86 -3.99 -13.67
C SER A 159 5.51 -4.43 -13.08
N GLY A 160 4.80 -3.56 -12.40
CA GLY A 160 3.43 -3.77 -11.92
C GLY A 160 2.42 -3.38 -12.98
N THR A 161 1.48 -4.24 -13.26
CA THR A 161 0.33 -4.10 -14.14
C THR A 161 -0.48 -2.84 -13.80
N ASP A 162 -0.13 -1.71 -14.41
CA ASP A 162 -1.04 -0.61 -14.60
C ASP A 162 -0.94 -0.17 -16.06
N GLN A 163 -1.54 -0.98 -16.91
CA GLN A 163 -1.95 -0.60 -18.25
C GLN A 163 -3.12 0.36 -18.11
N GLN A 164 -2.85 1.64 -17.87
CA GLN A 164 -3.82 2.68 -18.18
C GLN A 164 -3.09 3.90 -18.71
N GLY A 165 -3.09 3.98 -20.03
CA GLY A 165 -2.57 5.12 -20.75
C GLY A 165 -2.69 4.92 -22.24
N LYS A 166 -3.90 5.04 -22.74
CA LYS A 166 -4.14 5.24 -24.17
C LYS A 166 -4.78 6.59 -24.35
#